data_ecb1e57bb96fd9f8b96ff32fddb8a537
#
_entry.id   ecb1e57bb96fd9f8b96ff32fddb8a537
#
_cell.length_a   1.000
_cell.length_b   1.000
_cell.length_c   1.000
_cell.angle_alpha   90.00
_cell.angle_beta   90.00
_cell.angle_gamma   90.00
#
_symmetry.space_group_name_H-M   'P 1'
#
loop_
_entity.id
_entity.type
_entity.pdbx_description
1 polymer ?
#
loop_
_entity_poly.entity_id
_entity_poly.type
_entity_poly.pdbx_seq_one_letter_code
_entity_poly.pdbx_strand_id
1 'polypeptide(L)'
;GLGDVYKRQNMDSHFLQLDNRKGQDRTMHSLNTEQIQQIIPHRHPFLLIDQIEDYVPGEYAVGYKGVSYHEDFFRGHFPQKAVMPGVLILEALAQTGAVAILSLPENRGKIAFFGGVQKCRFKGMVLPGDRLRLETRIIKRKGPVGVGEATASVDGKTVVTAELTFMVGE
;
A
#
# COMPACT_ATOMS: atom_id res chain seq x y z
N GLY A 1 -33.61 -2.57 7.44
CA GLY A 1 -33.32 -1.62 8.51
C GLY A 1 -31.83 -1.60 8.87
N LEU A 2 -31.40 -0.69 9.72
CA LEU A 2 -30.00 -0.52 10.15
C LEU A 2 -29.31 -1.80 10.66
N GLY A 3 -30.06 -2.78 11.15
CA GLY A 3 -29.54 -4.07 11.62
C GLY A 3 -28.94 -4.96 10.54
N ASP A 4 -29.32 -4.79 9.27
CA ASP A 4 -28.85 -5.63 8.18
C ASP A 4 -27.50 -5.15 7.62
N VAL A 5 -27.17 -3.87 7.81
CA VAL A 5 -25.89 -3.28 7.43
C VAL A 5 -24.78 -3.78 8.37
N TYR A 6 -25.06 -3.87 9.67
CA TYR A 6 -24.10 -4.40 10.66
C TYR A 6 -23.88 -5.91 10.57
N LYS A 7 -24.86 -6.69 10.12
CA LYS A 7 -24.67 -8.13 9.91
C LYS A 7 -23.76 -8.47 8.72
N ARG A 8 -23.65 -7.60 7.71
CA ARG A 8 -22.71 -7.79 6.59
C ARG A 8 -21.25 -7.61 7.00
N GLN A 9 -20.95 -6.80 8.01
CA GLN A 9 -19.57 -6.59 8.48
C GLN A 9 -18.97 -7.79 9.22
N ASN A 10 -19.80 -8.71 9.74
CA ASN A 10 -19.34 -9.91 10.47
C ASN A 10 -19.31 -11.19 9.62
N MET A 11 -19.66 -11.14 8.33
CA MET A 11 -19.68 -12.33 7.46
C MET A 11 -18.50 -12.43 6.48
N ASP A 12 -17.63 -11.40 6.39
CA ASP A 12 -16.51 -11.40 5.44
C ASP A 12 -15.19 -11.95 6.00
N SER A 13 -15.25 -12.70 7.09
CA SER A 13 -14.06 -13.41 7.62
C SER A 13 -13.74 -14.73 6.89
N HIS A 14 -14.39 -15.01 5.75
CA HIS A 14 -14.21 -16.28 5.02
C HIS A 14 -14.08 -16.08 3.50
N PHE A 15 -13.10 -15.28 3.06
CA PHE A 15 -12.57 -15.43 1.70
C PHE A 15 -11.21 -16.11 1.76
N LEU A 16 -11.22 -17.44 1.93
CA LEU A 16 -10.08 -18.30 1.64
C LEU A 16 -10.00 -18.44 0.12
N GLN A 17 -9.09 -17.69 -0.50
CA GLN A 17 -8.71 -17.94 -1.88
C GLN A 17 -7.40 -18.75 -1.87
N LEU A 18 -7.52 -20.03 -2.21
CA LEU A 18 -6.40 -20.95 -2.35
C LEU A 18 -5.59 -20.58 -3.59
N ASP A 19 -4.42 -19.99 -3.42
CA ASP A 19 -3.44 -19.87 -4.50
C ASP A 19 -2.63 -21.19 -4.57
N ASN A 20 -2.98 -22.03 -5.53
CA ASN A 20 -2.47 -23.38 -5.71
C ASN A 20 -1.10 -23.39 -6.42
N ARG A 21 -0.13 -22.60 -5.91
CA ARG A 21 1.28 -22.68 -6.32
C ARG A 21 2.14 -23.10 -5.13
N LYS A 22 2.48 -24.40 -5.10
CA LYS A 22 3.32 -25.12 -4.14
C LYS A 22 2.68 -25.38 -2.75
N GLY A 23 1.72 -26.31 -2.65
CA GLY A 23 1.55 -27.22 -1.49
C GLY A 23 1.56 -26.65 -0.06
N GLN A 24 1.40 -25.32 0.15
CA GLN A 24 1.21 -24.72 1.46
C GLN A 24 -0.08 -23.89 1.42
N ASP A 25 -0.99 -24.24 2.31
CA ASP A 25 -2.23 -23.52 2.59
C ASP A 25 -1.86 -22.12 3.14
N ARG A 26 -1.82 -21.10 2.27
CA ARG A 26 -1.42 -19.75 2.64
C ARG A 26 -2.67 -18.93 2.91
N THR A 27 -2.94 -18.70 4.18
CA THR A 27 -4.00 -17.76 4.59
C THR A 27 -3.60 -16.35 4.15
N MET A 28 -4.38 -15.74 3.24
CA MET A 28 -4.21 -14.34 2.85
C MET A 28 -4.71 -13.44 3.98
N HIS A 29 -3.94 -12.43 4.32
CA HIS A 29 -4.27 -11.46 5.36
C HIS A 29 -4.66 -10.13 4.73
N SER A 30 -5.97 -9.88 4.58
CA SER A 30 -6.46 -8.60 4.07
C SER A 30 -6.71 -7.62 5.23
N LEU A 31 -6.54 -6.31 4.92
CA LEU A 31 -6.82 -5.22 5.85
C LEU A 31 -7.69 -4.16 5.16
N ASN A 32 -8.72 -3.71 5.85
CA ASN A 32 -9.48 -2.53 5.47
C ASN A 32 -8.77 -1.23 5.95
N THR A 33 -9.30 -0.08 5.58
CA THR A 33 -8.72 1.24 5.92
C THR A 33 -8.54 1.44 7.43
N GLU A 34 -9.50 1.01 8.26
CA GLU A 34 -9.43 1.15 9.71
C GLU A 34 -8.31 0.30 10.32
N GLN A 35 -8.15 -0.92 9.82
CA GLN A 35 -7.09 -1.83 10.25
C GLN A 35 -5.70 -1.32 9.81
N ILE A 36 -5.59 -0.75 8.61
CA ILE A 36 -4.36 -0.10 8.13
C ILE A 36 -3.96 1.03 9.08
N GLN A 37 -4.90 1.86 9.53
CA GLN A 37 -4.65 2.95 10.47
C GLN A 37 -4.20 2.49 11.88
N GLN A 38 -4.42 1.22 12.23
CA GLN A 38 -3.90 0.64 13.46
C GLN A 38 -2.41 0.23 13.34
N ILE A 39 -1.89 0.13 12.10
CA ILE A 39 -0.51 -0.27 11.83
C ILE A 39 0.36 0.92 11.47
N ILE A 40 -0.10 1.80 10.55
CA ILE A 40 0.67 2.96 10.10
C ILE A 40 0.10 4.26 10.67
N PRO A 41 0.95 5.28 10.97
CA PRO A 41 0.50 6.53 11.58
C PRO A 41 -0.22 7.48 10.63
N HIS A 42 -0.12 7.26 9.33
CA HIS A 42 -0.69 8.13 8.30
C HIS A 42 -2.21 8.26 8.45
N ARG A 43 -2.74 9.45 8.20
CA ARG A 43 -4.17 9.78 8.27
C ARG A 43 -4.57 10.62 7.06
N HIS A 44 -5.88 10.72 6.81
CA HIS A 44 -6.41 11.65 5.82
C HIS A 44 -5.86 13.09 6.09
N PRO A 45 -5.43 13.82 5.07
CA PRO A 45 -5.51 13.53 3.63
C PRO A 45 -4.29 12.77 3.06
N PHE A 46 -3.36 12.31 3.90
CA PHE A 46 -2.09 11.72 3.46
C PHE A 46 -2.04 10.18 3.57
N LEU A 47 -3.10 9.52 4.01
CA LEU A 47 -3.24 8.08 3.89
C LEU A 47 -3.64 7.73 2.45
N LEU A 48 -2.70 7.13 1.70
CA LEU A 48 -2.85 6.87 0.26
C LEU A 48 -3.11 5.39 -0.07
N ILE A 49 -3.48 4.59 0.94
CA ILE A 49 -3.85 3.17 0.75
C ILE A 49 -5.27 2.99 1.25
N ASP A 50 -6.13 2.40 0.43
CA ASP A 50 -7.52 2.12 0.80
C ASP A 50 -7.69 0.70 1.36
N GLN A 51 -6.88 -0.25 0.86
CA GLN A 51 -6.97 -1.66 1.22
C GLN A 51 -5.61 -2.34 1.11
N ILE A 52 -5.32 -3.27 2.00
CA ILE A 52 -4.29 -4.30 1.82
C ILE A 52 -4.99 -5.60 1.43
N GLU A 53 -4.57 -6.19 0.32
CA GLU A 53 -5.07 -7.47 -0.17
C GLU A 53 -4.38 -8.64 0.53
N ASP A 54 -3.06 -8.52 0.71
CA ASP A 54 -2.24 -9.53 1.37
C ASP A 54 -0.95 -8.91 1.92
N TYR A 55 -0.45 -9.42 3.05
CA TYR A 55 0.85 -9.03 3.58
C TYR A 55 1.44 -10.11 4.47
N VAL A 56 2.76 -10.09 4.57
CA VAL A 56 3.53 -10.88 5.54
C VAL A 56 4.43 -9.92 6.32
N PRO A 57 4.30 -9.86 7.66
CA PRO A 57 5.14 -9.01 8.48
C PRO A 57 6.63 -9.18 8.20
N GLY A 58 7.31 -8.06 7.91
CA GLY A 58 8.73 -8.03 7.61
C GLY A 58 9.15 -8.49 6.21
N GLU A 59 8.21 -8.97 5.38
CA GLU A 59 8.50 -9.51 4.05
C GLU A 59 7.91 -8.66 2.93
N TYR A 60 6.60 -8.47 2.88
CA TYR A 60 5.93 -7.72 1.83
C TYR A 60 4.52 -7.27 2.22
N ALA A 61 3.99 -6.35 1.44
CA ALA A 61 2.57 -6.04 1.40
C ALA A 61 2.12 -5.73 -0.03
N VAL A 62 0.87 -6.08 -0.33
CA VAL A 62 0.15 -5.76 -1.56
C VAL A 62 -1.11 -5.00 -1.18
N GLY A 63 -1.29 -3.82 -1.73
CA GLY A 63 -2.44 -2.97 -1.45
C GLY A 63 -3.00 -2.30 -2.69
N TYR A 64 -4.05 -1.56 -2.47
CA TYR A 64 -4.76 -0.80 -3.51
C TYR A 64 -5.08 0.61 -3.06
N LYS A 65 -5.04 1.54 -4.03
CA LYS A 65 -5.65 2.86 -3.95
C LYS A 65 -6.67 3.01 -5.06
N GLY A 66 -7.90 3.40 -4.71
CA GLY A 66 -8.87 3.93 -5.65
C GLY A 66 -8.50 5.38 -6.00
N VAL A 67 -8.27 5.66 -7.28
CA VAL A 67 -7.88 6.99 -7.74
C VAL A 67 -9.15 7.76 -8.11
N SER A 68 -9.73 8.48 -7.14
CA SER A 68 -10.91 9.30 -7.37
C SER A 68 -10.54 10.65 -7.97
N TYR A 69 -11.39 11.17 -8.86
CA TYR A 69 -11.27 12.56 -9.33
C TYR A 69 -11.42 13.60 -8.20
N HIS A 70 -11.99 13.22 -7.06
CA HIS A 70 -12.12 14.06 -5.86
C HIS A 70 -10.81 14.24 -5.07
N GLU A 71 -9.73 13.55 -5.46
CA GLU A 71 -8.43 13.78 -4.85
C GLU A 71 -7.96 15.21 -5.10
N ASP A 72 -7.57 15.92 -4.04
CA ASP A 72 -7.26 17.35 -4.10
C ASP A 72 -6.08 17.67 -5.03
N PHE A 73 -5.14 16.76 -5.21
CA PHE A 73 -4.00 16.97 -6.09
C PHE A 73 -4.38 17.14 -7.58
N PHE A 74 -5.55 16.64 -8.02
CA PHE A 74 -6.00 16.85 -9.40
C PHE A 74 -6.38 18.31 -9.70
N ARG A 75 -6.65 19.14 -8.70
CA ARG A 75 -6.92 20.56 -8.90
C ARG A 75 -5.73 21.32 -9.49
N GLY A 76 -4.51 20.88 -9.18
CA GLY A 76 -3.29 21.50 -9.66
C GLY A 76 -2.45 20.64 -10.61
N HIS A 77 -2.69 19.34 -10.65
CA HIS A 77 -1.83 18.43 -11.40
C HIS A 77 -2.61 17.58 -12.44
N PHE A 78 -3.09 18.14 -13.55
CA PHE A 78 -3.00 19.51 -14.01
C PHE A 78 -4.38 20.02 -14.39
N PRO A 79 -4.64 21.35 -14.47
CA PRO A 79 -5.95 21.88 -14.89
C PRO A 79 -6.44 21.36 -16.24
N GLN A 80 -5.51 21.11 -17.20
CA GLN A 80 -5.86 20.63 -18.54
C GLN A 80 -5.90 19.10 -18.63
N LYS A 81 -5.26 18.38 -17.69
CA LYS A 81 -5.17 16.93 -17.71
C LYS A 81 -4.90 16.39 -16.32
N ALA A 82 -5.91 15.75 -15.73
CA ALA A 82 -5.79 15.13 -14.43
C ALA A 82 -4.87 13.90 -14.49
N VAL A 83 -3.72 13.97 -13.80
CA VAL A 83 -2.75 12.87 -13.67
C VAL A 83 -2.31 12.79 -12.22
N MET A 84 -2.32 11.60 -11.61
CA MET A 84 -1.81 11.43 -10.26
C MET A 84 -0.30 11.72 -10.23
N PRO A 85 0.18 12.61 -9.33
CA PRO A 85 1.61 12.89 -9.22
C PRO A 85 2.41 11.62 -8.95
N GLY A 86 3.47 11.38 -9.75
CA GLY A 86 4.31 10.18 -9.62
C GLY A 86 4.96 10.05 -8.24
N VAL A 87 5.31 11.18 -7.61
CA VAL A 87 5.88 11.21 -6.25
C VAL A 87 4.86 10.76 -5.20
N LEU A 88 3.55 10.96 -5.41
CA LEU A 88 2.51 10.43 -4.53
C LEU A 88 2.29 8.93 -4.74
N ILE A 89 2.58 8.39 -5.93
CA ILE A 89 2.60 6.94 -6.17
C ILE A 89 3.77 6.32 -5.38
N LEU A 90 4.94 6.95 -5.36
CA LEU A 90 6.07 6.51 -4.52
C LEU A 90 5.70 6.51 -3.04
N GLU A 91 5.03 7.56 -2.57
CA GLU A 91 4.54 7.63 -1.19
C GLU A 91 3.54 6.50 -0.89
N ALA A 92 2.59 6.23 -1.78
CA ALA A 92 1.64 5.12 -1.61
C ALA A 92 2.35 3.76 -1.54
N LEU A 93 3.40 3.55 -2.34
CA LEU A 93 4.25 2.35 -2.29
C LEU A 93 5.03 2.26 -0.97
N ALA A 94 5.53 3.40 -0.45
CA ALA A 94 6.21 3.46 0.84
C ALA A 94 5.25 3.13 2.00
N GLN A 95 4.04 3.66 1.99
CA GLN A 95 3.01 3.33 2.97
C GLN A 95 2.64 1.85 2.93
N THR A 96 2.54 1.27 1.73
CA THR A 96 2.32 -0.18 1.55
C THR A 96 3.46 -0.99 2.20
N GLY A 97 4.71 -0.62 1.96
CA GLY A 97 5.88 -1.24 2.61
C GLY A 97 5.92 -1.02 4.13
N ALA A 98 5.46 0.16 4.57
CA ALA A 98 5.34 0.47 6.00
C ALA A 98 4.35 -0.46 6.71
N VAL A 99 3.27 -0.89 6.06
CA VAL A 99 2.36 -1.90 6.63
C VAL A 99 3.13 -3.19 6.95
N ALA A 100 3.96 -3.70 6.03
CA ALA A 100 4.74 -4.91 6.27
C ALA A 100 5.74 -4.74 7.44
N ILE A 101 6.41 -3.59 7.54
CA ILE A 101 7.46 -3.36 8.54
C ILE A 101 6.88 -3.02 9.91
N LEU A 102 5.86 -2.17 9.98
CA LEU A 102 5.29 -1.71 11.24
C LEU A 102 4.29 -2.72 11.85
N SER A 103 3.90 -3.74 11.10
CA SER A 103 3.13 -4.86 11.63
C SER A 103 3.98 -5.84 12.48
N LEU A 104 5.32 -5.77 12.39
CA LEU A 104 6.21 -6.51 13.27
C LEU A 104 6.02 -6.07 14.72
N PRO A 105 5.97 -7.01 15.69
CA PRO A 105 5.73 -6.67 17.11
C PRO A 105 6.69 -5.61 17.66
N GLU A 106 7.98 -5.70 17.30
CA GLU A 106 9.03 -4.77 17.74
C GLU A 106 8.93 -3.37 17.13
N ASN A 107 8.13 -3.20 16.08
CA ASN A 107 7.96 -1.93 15.37
C ASN A 107 6.59 -1.29 15.59
N ARG A 108 5.72 -1.89 16.38
CA ARG A 108 4.39 -1.34 16.66
C ARG A 108 4.48 0.05 17.31
N GLY A 109 3.68 1.00 16.77
CA GLY A 109 3.64 2.38 17.27
C GLY A 109 4.80 3.26 16.82
N LYS A 110 5.76 2.73 16.05
CA LYS A 110 6.87 3.49 15.49
C LYS A 110 6.50 4.12 14.15
N ILE A 111 7.41 4.94 13.63
CA ILE A 111 7.30 5.62 12.35
C ILE A 111 8.35 5.05 11.39
N ALA A 112 7.98 4.82 10.13
CA ALA A 112 8.91 4.51 9.07
C ALA A 112 9.14 5.78 8.23
N PHE A 113 10.36 6.29 8.26
CA PHE A 113 10.77 7.48 7.50
C PHE A 113 11.39 7.08 6.17
N PHE A 114 11.18 7.91 5.14
CA PHE A 114 11.96 7.79 3.91
C PHE A 114 13.44 8.05 4.17
N GLY A 115 14.30 7.11 3.77
CA GLY A 115 15.75 7.27 3.79
C GLY A 115 16.34 7.54 2.40
N GLY A 116 15.65 7.15 1.34
CA GLY A 116 16.09 7.36 -0.03
C GLY A 116 15.24 6.64 -1.06
N VAL A 117 15.39 7.06 -2.31
CA VAL A 117 14.74 6.44 -3.48
C VAL A 117 15.81 6.16 -4.53
N GLN A 118 15.88 4.93 -5.00
CA GLN A 118 16.83 4.50 -6.04
C GLN A 118 16.11 3.77 -7.17
N LYS A 119 16.73 3.68 -8.32
CA LYS A 119 16.22 2.96 -9.51
C LYS A 119 14.77 3.30 -9.85
N CYS A 120 14.34 4.53 -9.54
CA CYS A 120 12.98 4.96 -9.79
C CYS A 120 12.73 5.16 -11.29
N ARG A 121 11.61 4.62 -11.78
CA ARG A 121 11.12 4.78 -13.16
C ARG A 121 9.63 4.99 -13.17
N PHE A 122 9.19 6.06 -13.81
CA PHE A 122 7.79 6.35 -14.12
C PHE A 122 7.52 5.89 -15.55
N LYS A 123 6.72 4.83 -15.72
CA LYS A 123 6.50 4.14 -17.00
C LYS A 123 5.12 4.40 -17.60
N GLY A 124 4.20 4.95 -16.80
CA GLY A 124 2.83 5.22 -17.22
C GLY A 124 2.15 6.27 -16.36
N MET A 125 1.07 6.83 -16.88
CA MET A 125 0.22 7.77 -16.14
C MET A 125 -0.84 6.99 -15.36
N VAL A 126 -1.20 7.53 -14.20
CA VAL A 126 -2.34 7.08 -13.39
C VAL A 126 -3.39 8.19 -13.42
N LEU A 127 -4.60 7.83 -13.80
CA LEU A 127 -5.68 8.75 -14.11
C LEU A 127 -6.86 8.57 -13.14
N PRO A 128 -7.76 9.56 -13.03
CA PRO A 128 -9.01 9.37 -12.31
C PRO A 128 -9.80 8.16 -12.83
N GLY A 129 -10.28 7.33 -11.91
CA GLY A 129 -10.99 6.09 -12.22
C GLY A 129 -10.11 4.83 -12.17
N ASP A 130 -8.79 4.98 -12.15
CA ASP A 130 -7.89 3.84 -12.04
C ASP A 130 -7.95 3.19 -10.64
N ARG A 131 -7.77 1.88 -10.60
CA ARG A 131 -7.46 1.13 -9.40
C ARG A 131 -5.96 0.83 -9.37
N LEU A 132 -5.23 1.58 -8.59
CA LEU A 132 -3.77 1.47 -8.48
C LEU A 132 -3.40 0.32 -7.54
N ARG A 133 -2.76 -0.73 -8.07
CA ARG A 133 -2.20 -1.83 -7.30
C ARG A 133 -0.78 -1.46 -6.87
N LEU A 134 -0.50 -1.63 -5.59
CA LEU A 134 0.74 -1.26 -4.92
C LEU A 134 1.37 -2.51 -4.31
N GLU A 135 2.61 -2.82 -4.66
CA GLU A 135 3.35 -3.94 -4.08
C GLU A 135 4.73 -3.46 -3.62
N THR A 136 5.11 -3.79 -2.38
CA THR A 136 6.44 -3.50 -1.83
C THR A 136 6.95 -4.74 -1.10
N ARG A 137 8.13 -5.23 -1.52
CA ARG A 137 8.84 -6.36 -0.91
C ARG A 137 10.09 -5.88 -0.21
N ILE A 138 10.29 -6.33 1.01
CA ILE A 138 11.50 -6.01 1.78
C ILE A 138 12.62 -6.93 1.30
N ILE A 139 13.63 -6.37 0.66
CA ILE A 139 14.73 -7.13 0.06
C ILE A 139 16.00 -7.10 0.93
N LYS A 140 16.10 -6.13 1.84
CA LYS A 140 17.24 -6.00 2.77
C LYS A 140 16.78 -5.32 4.05
N ARG A 141 17.31 -5.80 5.17
CA ARG A 141 17.07 -5.17 6.49
C ARG A 141 18.33 -5.30 7.34
N LYS A 142 18.73 -4.19 7.98
CA LYS A 142 19.85 -4.14 8.94
C LYS A 142 19.48 -3.16 10.06
N GLY A 143 19.15 -3.71 11.24
CA GLY A 143 18.66 -2.90 12.36
C GLY A 143 17.39 -2.13 11.97
N PRO A 144 17.33 -0.81 12.23
CA PRO A 144 16.17 0.03 11.89
C PRO A 144 16.08 0.37 10.40
N VAL A 145 17.13 0.16 9.61
CA VAL A 145 17.18 0.52 8.19
C VAL A 145 16.83 -0.67 7.31
N GLY A 146 16.01 -0.44 6.29
CA GLY A 146 15.69 -1.45 5.29
C GLY A 146 15.53 -0.87 3.89
N VAL A 147 15.50 -1.78 2.92
CA VAL A 147 15.26 -1.48 1.51
C VAL A 147 14.11 -2.33 1.03
N GLY A 148 13.13 -1.70 0.39
CA GLY A 148 12.00 -2.35 -0.27
C GLY A 148 12.08 -2.17 -1.79
N GLU A 149 11.83 -3.23 -2.55
CA GLU A 149 11.57 -3.17 -3.97
C GLU A 149 10.07 -2.95 -4.18
N ALA A 150 9.72 -1.90 -4.94
CA ALA A 150 8.36 -1.41 -5.04
C ALA A 150 7.89 -1.33 -6.50
N THR A 151 6.65 -1.77 -6.74
CA THR A 151 6.01 -1.75 -8.05
C THR A 151 4.55 -1.32 -7.94
N ALA A 152 4.17 -0.30 -8.71
CA ALA A 152 2.79 0.09 -8.90
C ALA A 152 2.29 -0.29 -10.30
N SER A 153 1.04 -0.73 -10.41
CA SER A 153 0.42 -1.13 -11.67
C SER A 153 -1.06 -0.76 -11.75
N VAL A 154 -1.54 -0.55 -12.98
CA VAL A 154 -2.96 -0.37 -13.32
C VAL A 154 -3.30 -1.40 -14.38
N ASP A 155 -4.35 -2.19 -14.17
CA ASP A 155 -4.79 -3.27 -15.07
C ASP A 155 -3.65 -4.19 -15.52
N GLY A 156 -2.77 -4.56 -14.59
CA GLY A 156 -1.62 -5.43 -14.83
C GLY A 156 -0.43 -4.77 -15.53
N LYS A 157 -0.54 -3.50 -15.94
CA LYS A 157 0.56 -2.74 -16.57
C LYS A 157 1.33 -1.97 -15.51
N THR A 158 2.64 -2.19 -15.41
CA THR A 158 3.51 -1.45 -14.50
C THR A 158 3.57 0.03 -14.88
N VAL A 159 3.28 0.91 -13.90
CA VAL A 159 3.34 2.37 -14.06
C VAL A 159 4.50 3.01 -13.31
N VAL A 160 4.93 2.42 -12.18
CA VAL A 160 6.10 2.87 -11.40
C VAL A 160 6.87 1.67 -10.88
N THR A 161 8.20 1.78 -10.89
CA THR A 161 9.11 0.88 -10.17
C THR A 161 10.14 1.70 -9.40
N ALA A 162 10.52 1.25 -8.21
CA ALA A 162 11.57 1.91 -7.40
C ALA A 162 12.17 0.95 -6.35
N GLU A 163 13.35 1.30 -5.85
CA GLU A 163 13.87 0.81 -4.58
C GLU A 163 13.74 1.92 -3.53
N LEU A 164 13.07 1.61 -2.42
CA LEU A 164 12.76 2.55 -1.35
C LEU A 164 13.59 2.18 -0.12
N THR A 165 14.45 3.08 0.33
CA THR A 165 15.14 2.93 1.61
C THR A 165 14.28 3.57 2.70
N PHE A 166 14.10 2.88 3.80
CA PHE A 166 13.37 3.36 4.97
C PHE A 166 14.17 3.20 6.26
N MET A 167 13.83 4.01 7.26
CA MET A 167 14.36 3.90 8.61
C MET A 167 13.20 3.92 9.60
N VAL A 168 13.15 2.91 10.49
CA VAL A 168 12.18 2.84 11.57
C VAL A 168 12.71 3.59 12.79
N GLY A 169 11.93 4.51 13.31
CA GLY A 169 12.27 5.34 14.47
C GLY A 169 11.05 5.69 15.32
N GLU A 170 11.26 6.43 16.39
CA GLU A 170 10.22 6.98 17.27
C GLU A 170 9.66 8.30 16.72
#